data_016c7d560425d5b9eb024ea2d5ce5f67
#
_entry.id   016c7d560425d5b9eb024ea2d5ce5f67
#
_cell.length_a   1.000
_cell.length_b   1.000
_cell.length_c   1.000
_cell.angle_alpha   90.00
_cell.angle_beta   90.00
_cell.angle_gamma   90.00
#
_symmetry.space_group_name_H-M   'P 1'
#
loop_
_entity.id
_entity.type
_entity.pdbx_description
1 polymer ?
#
loop_
_entity_poly.entity_id
_entity_poly.type
_entity_poly.pdbx_seq_one_letter_code
_entity_poly.pdbx_strand_id
1 'polypeptide(L)'
;MSRERTVAQAGFNRWLVPPAALAIHLCIGMAYGFSVFWLPLSRAIGVTKPVVCEQMPLLTALFTTSCDWRIADLGWIYTLFFVLLGSSAAIWGGWLETAGPRKAGVVAALCWCGGMSLSAVGVMTHQLWLMWLGSGVIGGIGLGLGYISPVSTLIKWFPDRRGLATGMAVMGFGGGAMIGAPLADRLMGIFADETGVGVWQSFLVMAAIYFVFMMAGAFGYRVPPAGWKPDGWAPKAVAPGKAAMITTRHVHLRDAHKTRQFWLIWIALCLNISAGIGVIGMASPMLQEIFGGRLIGLPELSFTQLDAKQTAAIAAIAAGFAGLLSLFNIGGRLVWASASDRIGRKRTFFIFFALGIVLYALVPSAAHLGSQALFVAMLCIAISIYGGGFSTLPAYLADVFGTQFVGAIHGRLLTAWAVAGTVGPVVVNYIREAQIAAGIPRAYAYDYTMYILAGFLALGMLCNALVRPLDDKWFMSSAELASLQAKGAQTRAVETGSFGIDRGRFDLPTLLAWLVVGVPLLWGVWMTIEKTTALFN
;
A
#
# COMPACT_ATOMS: atom_id res chain seq x y z
N MET A 1 5.31 14.42 -25.06
CA MET A 1 3.85 14.35 -24.80
C MET A 1 3.44 15.67 -24.21
N SER A 2 2.65 16.48 -24.91
CA SER A 2 2.19 17.78 -24.40
C SER A 2 1.08 17.57 -23.35
N ARG A 3 1.00 18.47 -22.37
CA ARG A 3 -0.05 18.47 -21.32
C ARG A 3 -1.45 18.56 -21.94
N GLU A 4 -1.59 19.26 -23.05
CA GLU A 4 -2.84 19.42 -23.82
C GLU A 4 -3.46 18.09 -24.24
N ARG A 5 -2.66 17.07 -24.60
CA ARG A 5 -3.15 15.73 -24.96
C ARG A 5 -3.71 14.91 -23.78
N THR A 6 -3.54 15.39 -22.55
CA THR A 6 -4.06 14.73 -21.35
C THR A 6 -5.32 15.38 -20.79
N VAL A 7 -5.66 16.59 -21.25
CA VAL A 7 -6.92 17.25 -20.89
C VAL A 7 -8.07 16.52 -21.60
N ALA A 8 -9.14 16.25 -20.86
CA ALA A 8 -10.31 15.59 -21.40
C ALA A 8 -11.02 16.50 -22.41
N GLN A 9 -11.51 15.90 -23.51
CA GLN A 9 -12.36 16.59 -24.48
C GLN A 9 -13.80 16.69 -23.95
N ALA A 10 -14.60 17.57 -24.56
CA ALA A 10 -16.03 17.68 -24.27
C ALA A 10 -16.73 16.31 -24.41
N GLY A 11 -17.61 15.97 -23.48
CA GLY A 11 -18.31 14.69 -23.46
C GLY A 11 -17.51 13.49 -22.91
N PHE A 12 -16.30 13.70 -22.39
CA PHE A 12 -15.51 12.63 -21.78
C PHE A 12 -16.20 12.07 -20.52
N ASN A 13 -16.36 10.76 -20.48
CA ASN A 13 -16.95 10.08 -19.34
C ASN A 13 -15.92 9.92 -18.21
N ARG A 14 -16.12 10.61 -17.07
CA ARG A 14 -15.22 10.58 -15.91
C ARG A 14 -15.06 9.19 -15.29
N TRP A 15 -16.03 8.26 -15.49
CA TRP A 15 -15.98 6.89 -14.99
C TRP A 15 -14.97 5.99 -15.72
N LEU A 16 -14.32 6.47 -16.78
CA LEU A 16 -13.16 5.82 -17.41
C LEU A 16 -11.85 6.04 -16.62
N VAL A 17 -11.80 7.04 -15.75
CA VAL A 17 -10.57 7.37 -15.00
C VAL A 17 -10.30 6.38 -13.85
N PRO A 18 -11.30 5.92 -13.06
CA PRO A 18 -11.06 4.94 -12.01
C PRO A 18 -10.45 3.62 -12.49
N PRO A 19 -10.91 2.95 -13.57
CA PRO A 19 -10.26 1.76 -14.10
C PRO A 19 -8.80 1.99 -14.51
N ALA A 20 -8.50 3.13 -15.14
CA ALA A 20 -7.13 3.51 -15.49
C ALA A 20 -6.23 3.67 -14.25
N ALA A 21 -6.77 4.26 -13.18
CA ALA A 21 -6.09 4.38 -11.89
C ALA A 21 -5.88 3.03 -11.23
N LEU A 22 -6.90 2.17 -11.24
CA LEU A 22 -6.85 0.81 -10.68
C LEU A 22 -5.84 -0.06 -11.41
N ALA A 23 -5.73 0.04 -12.73
CA ALA A 23 -4.76 -0.72 -13.53
C ALA A 23 -3.31 -0.47 -13.06
N ILE A 24 -2.97 0.77 -12.66
CA ILE A 24 -1.65 1.08 -12.11
C ILE A 24 -1.55 0.59 -10.65
N HIS A 25 -2.54 0.92 -9.83
CA HIS A 25 -2.49 0.65 -8.39
C HIS A 25 -2.49 -0.84 -8.06
N LEU A 26 -3.22 -1.68 -8.81
CA LEU A 26 -3.22 -3.13 -8.63
C LEU A 26 -1.84 -3.73 -8.92
N CYS A 27 -1.15 -3.23 -9.95
CA CYS A 27 0.20 -3.72 -10.28
C CYS A 27 1.23 -3.35 -9.21
N ILE A 28 1.27 -2.08 -8.79
CA ILE A 28 2.22 -1.64 -7.76
C ILE A 28 1.84 -2.16 -6.36
N GLY A 29 0.57 -2.48 -6.13
CA GLY A 29 0.07 -3.07 -4.90
C GLY A 29 0.60 -4.49 -4.63
N MET A 30 1.21 -5.15 -5.63
CA MET A 30 1.96 -6.40 -5.42
C MET A 30 3.06 -6.25 -4.37
N ALA A 31 3.55 -5.04 -4.10
CA ALA A 31 4.47 -4.79 -3.00
C ALA A 31 3.98 -5.39 -1.67
N TYR A 32 2.67 -5.39 -1.41
CA TYR A 32 2.08 -6.02 -0.21
C TYR A 32 2.08 -7.56 -0.25
N GLY A 33 2.14 -8.15 -1.43
CA GLY A 33 2.25 -9.61 -1.59
C GLY A 33 3.69 -10.12 -1.68
N PHE A 34 4.69 -9.24 -1.61
CA PHE A 34 6.08 -9.60 -1.88
C PHE A 34 6.64 -10.63 -0.90
N SER A 35 6.02 -10.77 0.27
CA SER A 35 6.39 -11.77 1.29
C SER A 35 6.34 -13.22 0.81
N VAL A 36 5.60 -13.53 -0.26
CA VAL A 36 5.53 -14.89 -0.85
C VAL A 36 6.87 -15.34 -1.45
N PHE A 37 7.75 -14.39 -1.77
CA PHE A 37 9.06 -14.68 -2.35
C PHE A 37 10.16 -14.96 -1.31
N TRP A 38 9.96 -14.60 -0.03
CA TRP A 38 11.04 -14.67 0.96
C TRP A 38 11.57 -16.08 1.19
N LEU A 39 10.67 -17.04 1.42
CA LEU A 39 11.07 -18.42 1.66
C LEU A 39 11.67 -19.08 0.41
N PRO A 40 11.11 -18.95 -0.80
CA PRO A 40 11.77 -19.41 -2.02
C PRO A 40 13.16 -18.77 -2.24
N LEU A 41 13.28 -17.46 -2.06
CA LEU A 41 14.57 -16.76 -2.22
C LEU A 41 15.62 -17.18 -1.18
N SER A 42 15.18 -17.56 0.03
CA SER A 42 16.09 -18.09 1.06
C SER A 42 16.56 -19.52 0.80
N ARG A 43 16.25 -20.06 -0.38
CA ARG A 43 16.67 -21.39 -0.88
C ARG A 43 17.08 -21.32 -2.36
N ALA A 44 17.51 -20.15 -2.83
CA ALA A 44 17.78 -19.94 -4.25
C ALA A 44 18.99 -20.74 -4.76
N ILE A 45 19.94 -21.09 -3.89
CA ILE A 45 21.08 -21.99 -4.17
C ILE A 45 20.75 -23.41 -3.72
N GLY A 46 20.36 -23.57 -2.46
CA GLY A 46 20.05 -24.88 -1.87
C GLY A 46 18.57 -25.22 -1.99
N VAL A 47 18.07 -25.51 -3.19
CA VAL A 47 16.65 -25.73 -3.48
C VAL A 47 16.04 -26.81 -2.58
N THR A 48 16.71 -27.95 -2.42
CA THR A 48 16.29 -29.07 -1.58
C THR A 48 16.80 -28.97 -0.15
N LYS A 49 18.01 -28.44 0.06
CA LYS A 49 18.62 -28.26 1.37
C LYS A 49 19.32 -26.89 1.39
N PRO A 50 18.83 -25.94 2.19
CA PRO A 50 19.41 -24.60 2.24
C PRO A 50 20.91 -24.63 2.56
N VAL A 51 21.67 -23.87 1.79
CA VAL A 51 23.09 -23.63 2.06
C VAL A 51 23.18 -22.38 2.95
N VAL A 52 23.13 -22.60 4.26
CA VAL A 52 23.02 -21.50 5.23
C VAL A 52 24.29 -20.65 5.22
N CYS A 53 24.12 -19.33 5.07
CA CYS A 53 25.21 -18.39 5.28
C CYS A 53 25.59 -18.32 6.76
N GLU A 54 26.88 -18.31 7.08
CA GLU A 54 27.35 -17.94 8.41
C GLU A 54 26.91 -16.51 8.76
N GLN A 55 26.85 -16.20 10.06
CA GLN A 55 26.53 -14.83 10.48
C GLN A 55 27.59 -13.86 9.96
N MET A 56 27.17 -13.00 9.04
CA MET A 56 28.07 -12.01 8.43
C MET A 56 27.43 -10.61 8.46
N PRO A 57 28.25 -9.55 8.41
CA PRO A 57 27.76 -8.18 8.27
C PRO A 57 26.91 -8.01 7.01
N LEU A 58 25.88 -7.18 7.08
CA LEU A 58 24.94 -6.93 6.00
C LEU A 58 25.63 -6.55 4.66
N LEU A 59 26.68 -5.71 4.73
CA LEU A 59 27.43 -5.31 3.54
C LEU A 59 28.12 -6.51 2.86
N THR A 60 28.61 -7.48 3.62
CA THR A 60 29.20 -8.70 3.06
C THR A 60 28.13 -9.58 2.44
N ALA A 61 26.97 -9.71 3.10
CA ALA A 61 25.83 -10.48 2.59
C ALA A 61 25.32 -9.98 1.23
N LEU A 62 25.40 -8.66 0.96
CA LEU A 62 24.98 -8.07 -0.31
C LEU A 62 25.75 -8.60 -1.53
N PHE A 63 27.02 -8.94 -1.34
CA PHE A 63 27.93 -9.36 -2.42
C PHE A 63 28.28 -10.86 -2.37
N THR A 64 27.76 -11.59 -1.37
CA THR A 64 28.01 -13.04 -1.23
C THR A 64 27.13 -13.81 -2.20
N THR A 65 27.76 -14.75 -2.94
CA THR A 65 27.11 -15.57 -3.97
C THR A 65 27.17 -17.06 -3.69
N SER A 66 27.80 -17.47 -2.59
CA SER A 66 28.10 -18.87 -2.29
C SER A 66 27.12 -19.56 -1.35
N CYS A 67 26.18 -18.81 -0.77
CA CYS A 67 25.20 -19.33 0.17
C CYS A 67 23.85 -18.61 0.03
N ASP A 68 22.79 -19.23 0.56
CA ASP A 68 21.42 -18.71 0.51
C ASP A 68 21.24 -17.46 1.37
N TRP A 69 20.41 -16.53 0.91
CA TRP A 69 20.14 -15.27 1.59
C TRP A 69 19.28 -15.46 2.84
N ARG A 70 19.60 -14.77 3.90
CA ARG A 70 18.74 -14.71 5.09
C ARG A 70 17.49 -13.89 4.80
N ILE A 71 16.35 -14.29 5.39
CA ILE A 71 15.09 -13.56 5.23
C ILE A 71 15.21 -12.10 5.72
N ALA A 72 15.98 -11.85 6.78
CA ALA A 72 16.24 -10.50 7.27
C ALA A 72 16.94 -9.61 6.21
N ASP A 73 17.89 -10.17 5.46
CA ASP A 73 18.61 -9.44 4.41
C ASP A 73 17.70 -9.18 3.18
N LEU A 74 16.88 -10.15 2.83
CA LEU A 74 15.83 -10.00 1.81
C LEU A 74 14.77 -8.97 2.23
N GLY A 75 14.42 -8.91 3.50
CA GLY A 75 13.44 -7.98 4.05
C GLY A 75 13.77 -6.51 3.83
N TRP A 76 15.05 -6.16 3.64
CA TRP A 76 15.45 -4.81 3.28
C TRP A 76 14.91 -4.34 1.92
N ILE A 77 14.65 -5.25 0.98
CA ILE A 77 13.97 -4.90 -0.28
C ILE A 77 12.62 -4.26 0.02
N TYR A 78 11.88 -4.86 0.96
CA TYR A 78 10.58 -4.36 1.38
C TYR A 78 10.68 -3.00 2.08
N THR A 79 11.67 -2.83 2.94
CA THR A 79 11.99 -1.54 3.58
C THR A 79 12.28 -0.46 2.52
N LEU A 80 13.14 -0.77 1.55
CA LEU A 80 13.48 0.15 0.46
C LEU A 80 12.25 0.53 -0.39
N PHE A 81 11.34 -0.41 -0.66
CA PHE A 81 10.08 -0.09 -1.34
C PHE A 81 9.39 1.12 -0.74
N PHE A 82 9.20 1.11 0.58
CA PHE A 82 8.40 2.12 1.25
C PHE A 82 9.18 3.39 1.59
N VAL A 83 10.47 3.28 1.85
CA VAL A 83 11.36 4.44 1.97
C VAL A 83 11.35 5.24 0.68
N LEU A 84 11.56 4.56 -0.45
CA LEU A 84 11.60 5.21 -1.76
C LEU A 84 10.20 5.63 -2.23
N LEU A 85 9.15 4.88 -1.89
CA LEU A 85 7.78 5.30 -2.15
C LEU A 85 7.48 6.66 -1.50
N GLY A 86 7.68 6.78 -0.20
CA GLY A 86 7.39 8.03 0.53
C GLY A 86 8.28 9.18 0.09
N SER A 87 9.58 8.93 -0.08
CA SER A 87 10.57 9.94 -0.50
C SER A 87 10.31 10.41 -1.93
N SER A 88 10.07 9.49 -2.88
CA SER A 88 9.81 9.85 -4.26
C SER A 88 8.48 10.59 -4.43
N ALA A 89 7.44 10.19 -3.70
CA ALA A 89 6.16 10.91 -3.69
C ALA A 89 6.32 12.34 -3.16
N ALA A 90 7.12 12.54 -2.10
CA ALA A 90 7.39 13.86 -1.54
C ALA A 90 8.22 14.75 -2.48
N ILE A 91 9.28 14.20 -3.11
CA ILE A 91 10.20 14.91 -3.99
C ILE A 91 9.53 15.27 -5.33
N TRP A 92 8.91 14.27 -5.97
CA TRP A 92 8.35 14.45 -7.32
C TRP A 92 6.86 14.78 -7.37
N GLY A 93 6.20 14.94 -6.21
CA GLY A 93 4.81 15.41 -6.17
C GLY A 93 4.58 16.75 -6.86
N GLY A 94 5.53 17.69 -6.72
CA GLY A 94 5.52 18.97 -7.44
C GLY A 94 5.72 18.80 -8.96
N TRP A 95 6.60 17.90 -9.38
CA TRP A 95 6.79 17.57 -10.79
C TRP A 95 5.53 16.93 -11.42
N LEU A 96 4.81 16.09 -10.69
CA LEU A 96 3.54 15.50 -11.16
C LEU A 96 2.52 16.58 -11.56
N GLU A 97 2.42 17.70 -10.81
CA GLU A 97 1.48 18.79 -11.12
C GLU A 97 1.82 19.49 -12.44
N THR A 98 3.11 19.51 -12.81
CA THR A 98 3.58 20.13 -14.07
C THR A 98 3.64 19.14 -15.23
N ALA A 99 4.15 17.94 -15.00
CA ALA A 99 4.33 16.88 -16.01
C ALA A 99 3.03 16.17 -16.39
N GLY A 100 2.07 16.13 -15.46
CA GLY A 100 0.79 15.47 -15.60
C GLY A 100 0.81 13.97 -15.26
N PRO A 101 -0.38 13.39 -14.97
CA PRO A 101 -0.48 12.01 -14.43
C PRO A 101 -0.05 10.94 -15.44
N ARG A 102 -0.20 11.18 -16.75
CA ARG A 102 0.21 10.23 -17.79
C ARG A 102 1.71 10.00 -17.78
N LYS A 103 2.51 11.09 -17.77
CA LYS A 103 3.97 10.97 -17.73
C LYS A 103 4.43 10.29 -16.43
N ALA A 104 3.84 10.66 -15.31
CA ALA A 104 4.13 10.02 -14.02
C ALA A 104 3.79 8.53 -14.03
N GLY A 105 2.65 8.14 -14.62
CA GLY A 105 2.26 6.73 -14.77
C GLY A 105 3.21 5.93 -15.67
N VAL A 106 3.69 6.52 -16.78
CA VAL A 106 4.68 5.88 -17.66
C VAL A 106 6.02 5.70 -16.94
N VAL A 107 6.52 6.72 -16.24
CA VAL A 107 7.77 6.60 -15.47
C VAL A 107 7.62 5.58 -14.35
N ALA A 108 6.47 5.55 -13.67
CA ALA A 108 6.16 4.55 -12.66
C ALA A 108 6.20 3.13 -13.24
N ALA A 109 5.61 2.90 -14.42
CA ALA A 109 5.63 1.60 -15.09
C ALA A 109 7.05 1.17 -15.46
N LEU A 110 7.85 2.06 -16.01
CA LEU A 110 9.25 1.79 -16.34
C LEU A 110 10.09 1.45 -15.10
N CYS A 111 9.90 2.22 -14.01
CA CYS A 111 10.63 1.99 -12.77
C CYS A 111 10.19 0.68 -12.09
N TRP A 112 8.89 0.44 -11.94
CA TRP A 112 8.37 -0.75 -11.25
C TRP A 112 8.73 -2.04 -12.00
N CYS A 113 8.40 -2.10 -13.29
CA CYS A 113 8.64 -3.29 -14.10
C CYS A 113 10.13 -3.48 -14.43
N GLY A 114 10.86 -2.39 -14.71
CA GLY A 114 12.30 -2.42 -14.92
C GLY A 114 13.06 -2.84 -13.66
N GLY A 115 12.62 -2.35 -12.49
CA GLY A 115 13.16 -2.77 -11.19
C GLY A 115 12.96 -4.26 -10.92
N MET A 116 11.76 -4.79 -11.21
CA MET A 116 11.46 -6.22 -11.07
C MET A 116 12.29 -7.06 -12.07
N SER A 117 12.47 -6.59 -13.29
CA SER A 117 13.32 -7.27 -14.29
C SER A 117 14.79 -7.28 -13.88
N LEU A 118 15.30 -6.18 -13.31
CA LEU A 118 16.66 -6.13 -12.77
C LEU A 118 16.82 -7.07 -11.57
N SER A 119 15.81 -7.19 -10.72
CA SER A 119 15.79 -8.17 -9.63
C SER A 119 15.79 -9.61 -10.14
N ALA A 120 15.13 -9.90 -11.27
CA ALA A 120 15.23 -11.21 -11.91
C ALA A 120 16.67 -11.55 -12.27
N VAL A 121 17.43 -10.59 -12.83
CA VAL A 121 18.88 -10.76 -13.08
C VAL A 121 19.63 -10.98 -11.76
N GLY A 122 19.27 -10.26 -10.69
CA GLY A 122 19.86 -10.43 -9.36
C GLY A 122 19.65 -11.85 -8.81
N VAL A 123 18.47 -12.45 -9.00
CA VAL A 123 18.20 -13.84 -8.61
C VAL A 123 18.98 -14.82 -9.49
N MET A 124 18.99 -14.63 -10.82
CA MET A 124 19.74 -15.49 -11.76
C MET A 124 21.24 -15.55 -11.46
N THR A 125 21.82 -14.39 -11.07
CA THR A 125 23.25 -14.26 -10.80
C THR A 125 23.59 -14.36 -9.32
N HIS A 126 22.59 -14.62 -8.49
CA HIS A 126 22.67 -14.66 -7.03
C HIS A 126 23.32 -13.40 -6.43
N GLN A 127 22.90 -12.21 -6.91
CA GLN A 127 23.41 -10.91 -6.50
C GLN A 127 22.35 -10.12 -5.72
N LEU A 128 22.42 -10.12 -4.39
CA LEU A 128 21.41 -9.47 -3.53
C LEU A 128 21.36 -7.95 -3.75
N TRP A 129 22.51 -7.30 -3.98
CA TRP A 129 22.57 -5.86 -4.25
C TRP A 129 21.80 -5.46 -5.51
N LEU A 130 21.76 -6.33 -6.55
CA LEU A 130 20.94 -6.08 -7.74
C LEU A 130 19.45 -6.14 -7.43
N MET A 131 19.02 -7.02 -6.53
CA MET A 131 17.63 -7.07 -6.07
C MET A 131 17.26 -5.83 -5.25
N TRP A 132 18.18 -5.36 -4.38
CA TRP A 132 17.97 -4.13 -3.62
C TRP A 132 17.87 -2.91 -4.54
N LEU A 133 18.78 -2.80 -5.52
CA LEU A 133 18.75 -1.73 -6.50
C LEU A 133 17.51 -1.82 -7.39
N GLY A 134 17.21 -3.01 -7.91
CA GLY A 134 16.11 -3.26 -8.83
C GLY A 134 14.75 -3.02 -8.18
N SER A 135 14.29 -3.98 -7.40
CA SER A 135 12.98 -3.88 -6.75
C SER A 135 12.99 -2.81 -5.66
N GLY A 136 13.99 -2.82 -4.77
CA GLY A 136 14.03 -1.90 -3.63
C GLY A 136 14.07 -0.43 -4.04
N VAL A 137 15.10 -0.01 -4.78
CA VAL A 137 15.30 1.42 -5.09
C VAL A 137 14.49 1.84 -6.31
N ILE A 138 14.75 1.25 -7.48
CA ILE A 138 14.09 1.65 -8.73
C ILE A 138 12.59 1.34 -8.65
N GLY A 139 12.23 0.14 -8.20
CA GLY A 139 10.84 -0.25 -7.98
C GLY A 139 10.15 0.65 -6.95
N GLY A 140 10.81 1.00 -5.85
CA GLY A 140 10.31 1.92 -4.83
C GLY A 140 10.00 3.32 -5.36
N ILE A 141 10.84 3.87 -6.26
CA ILE A 141 10.55 5.11 -6.99
C ILE A 141 9.29 4.94 -7.85
N GLY A 142 9.19 3.81 -8.56
CA GLY A 142 8.01 3.46 -9.35
C GLY A 142 6.75 3.40 -8.50
N LEU A 143 6.84 2.83 -7.29
CA LEU A 143 5.75 2.79 -6.31
C LEU A 143 5.25 4.19 -5.96
N GLY A 144 6.15 5.13 -5.61
CA GLY A 144 5.75 6.46 -5.19
C GLY A 144 5.08 7.26 -6.30
N LEU A 145 5.66 7.29 -7.50
CA LEU A 145 5.08 7.98 -8.66
C LEU A 145 3.76 7.32 -9.10
N GLY A 146 3.70 5.99 -9.07
CA GLY A 146 2.49 5.21 -9.37
C GLY A 146 1.39 5.44 -8.36
N TYR A 147 1.72 5.69 -7.09
CA TYR A 147 0.75 5.93 -6.03
C TYR A 147 0.11 7.32 -6.09
N ILE A 148 0.93 8.37 -6.27
CA ILE A 148 0.40 9.75 -6.22
C ILE A 148 -0.38 10.14 -7.48
N SER A 149 -0.08 9.55 -8.65
CA SER A 149 -0.71 9.93 -9.92
C SER A 149 -2.21 9.60 -9.99
N PRO A 150 -2.71 8.42 -9.58
CA PRO A 150 -4.13 8.12 -9.47
C PRO A 150 -4.87 9.00 -8.47
N VAL A 151 -4.28 9.17 -7.28
CA VAL A 151 -4.91 9.93 -6.19
C VAL A 151 -5.16 11.38 -6.61
N SER A 152 -4.13 12.05 -7.15
CA SER A 152 -4.26 13.45 -7.60
C SER A 152 -5.26 13.60 -8.76
N THR A 153 -5.38 12.59 -9.62
CA THR A 153 -6.27 12.64 -10.79
C THR A 153 -7.73 12.43 -10.38
N LEU A 154 -8.02 11.42 -9.56
CA LEU A 154 -9.39 11.11 -9.15
C LEU A 154 -10.02 12.20 -8.28
N ILE A 155 -9.26 12.81 -7.37
CA ILE A 155 -9.77 13.93 -6.57
C ILE A 155 -10.23 15.10 -7.44
N LYS A 156 -9.57 15.35 -8.58
CA LYS A 156 -9.95 16.41 -9.53
C LYS A 156 -11.26 16.09 -10.27
N TRP A 157 -11.52 14.81 -10.56
CA TRP A 157 -12.72 14.36 -11.26
C TRP A 157 -13.96 14.20 -10.39
N PHE A 158 -13.80 13.96 -9.09
CA PHE A 158 -14.91 13.67 -8.17
C PHE A 158 -14.93 14.63 -6.96
N PRO A 159 -15.03 15.96 -7.19
CA PRO A 159 -15.13 16.93 -6.09
C PRO A 159 -16.43 16.77 -5.30
N ASP A 160 -17.46 16.19 -5.93
CA ASP A 160 -18.79 15.88 -5.39
C ASP A 160 -18.77 14.67 -4.43
N ARG A 161 -17.77 13.76 -4.56
CA ARG A 161 -17.65 12.50 -3.82
C ARG A 161 -16.21 12.22 -3.45
N ARG A 162 -15.56 13.15 -2.74
CA ARG A 162 -14.12 13.08 -2.42
C ARG A 162 -13.72 11.80 -1.68
N GLY A 163 -14.52 11.36 -0.71
CA GLY A 163 -14.28 10.11 0.01
C GLY A 163 -14.29 8.88 -0.90
N LEU A 164 -15.30 8.77 -1.77
CA LEU A 164 -15.37 7.71 -2.77
C LEU A 164 -14.18 7.77 -3.73
N ALA A 165 -13.81 8.97 -4.20
CA ALA A 165 -12.68 9.16 -5.12
C ALA A 165 -11.36 8.72 -4.48
N THR A 166 -11.11 9.13 -3.23
CA THR A 166 -9.92 8.73 -2.49
C THR A 166 -9.94 7.22 -2.22
N GLY A 167 -11.09 6.68 -1.82
CA GLY A 167 -11.28 5.24 -1.62
C GLY A 167 -10.96 4.45 -2.90
N MET A 168 -11.56 4.82 -4.04
CA MET A 168 -11.29 4.18 -5.33
C MET A 168 -9.83 4.32 -5.77
N ALA A 169 -9.21 5.49 -5.54
CA ALA A 169 -7.80 5.70 -5.86
C ALA A 169 -6.90 4.72 -5.11
N VAL A 170 -7.11 4.59 -3.79
CA VAL A 170 -6.17 3.86 -2.90
C VAL A 170 -6.50 2.38 -2.76
N MET A 171 -7.77 1.97 -3.06
CA MET A 171 -8.19 0.56 -2.91
C MET A 171 -7.38 -0.38 -3.80
N GLY A 172 -7.03 0.04 -5.02
CA GLY A 172 -6.25 -0.78 -5.94
C GLY A 172 -4.88 -1.16 -5.39
N PHE A 173 -4.19 -0.23 -4.72
CA PHE A 173 -2.93 -0.53 -4.06
C PHE A 173 -3.12 -1.56 -2.93
N GLY A 174 -4.18 -1.43 -2.15
CA GLY A 174 -4.52 -2.41 -1.12
C GLY A 174 -4.83 -3.80 -1.68
N GLY A 175 -5.36 -3.87 -2.92
CA GLY A 175 -5.80 -5.10 -3.59
C GLY A 175 -4.74 -5.83 -4.39
N GLY A 176 -3.56 -5.23 -4.59
CA GLY A 176 -2.56 -5.80 -5.48
C GLY A 176 -2.05 -7.18 -5.07
N ALA A 177 -1.88 -7.41 -3.77
CA ALA A 177 -1.44 -8.71 -3.26
C ALA A 177 -2.50 -9.82 -3.45
N MET A 178 -3.79 -9.47 -3.48
CA MET A 178 -4.87 -10.44 -3.69
C MET A 178 -4.78 -11.12 -5.07
N ILE A 179 -4.28 -10.38 -6.08
CA ILE A 179 -4.02 -10.92 -7.41
C ILE A 179 -2.58 -11.42 -7.49
N GLY A 180 -1.64 -10.61 -7.02
CA GLY A 180 -0.22 -10.81 -7.23
C GLY A 180 0.37 -11.97 -6.43
N ALA A 181 -0.08 -12.23 -5.19
CA ALA A 181 0.45 -13.32 -4.40
C ALA A 181 0.07 -14.70 -4.94
N PRO A 182 -1.21 -15.00 -5.28
CA PRO A 182 -1.56 -16.25 -5.95
C PRO A 182 -0.94 -16.40 -7.34
N LEU A 183 -0.80 -15.30 -8.10
CA LEU A 183 -0.13 -15.34 -9.40
C LEU A 183 1.35 -15.70 -9.24
N ALA A 184 2.06 -15.08 -8.30
CA ALA A 184 3.45 -15.35 -8.01
C ALA A 184 3.67 -16.81 -7.59
N ASP A 185 2.85 -17.31 -6.66
CA ASP A 185 2.90 -18.70 -6.21
C ASP A 185 2.71 -19.68 -7.37
N ARG A 186 1.71 -19.42 -8.23
CA ARG A 186 1.44 -20.27 -9.41
C ARG A 186 2.58 -20.23 -10.42
N LEU A 187 3.15 -19.07 -10.70
CA LEU A 187 4.28 -18.93 -11.62
C LEU A 187 5.53 -19.61 -11.05
N MET A 188 5.84 -19.42 -9.77
CA MET A 188 6.95 -20.13 -9.13
C MET A 188 6.77 -21.64 -9.24
N GLY A 189 5.56 -22.15 -9.00
CA GLY A 189 5.27 -23.58 -9.15
C GLY A 189 5.41 -24.11 -10.58
N ILE A 190 5.16 -23.28 -11.61
CA ILE A 190 5.35 -23.64 -13.02
C ILE A 190 6.84 -23.67 -13.39
N PHE A 191 7.64 -22.75 -12.86
CA PHE A 191 9.04 -22.55 -13.23
C PHE A 191 10.03 -23.20 -12.27
N ALA A 192 9.59 -23.69 -11.10
CA ALA A 192 10.45 -24.41 -10.17
C ALA A 192 10.84 -25.78 -10.74
N ASP A 193 12.12 -26.13 -10.58
CA ASP A 193 12.68 -27.43 -10.93
C ASP A 193 13.72 -27.88 -9.86
N GLU A 194 14.48 -28.93 -10.15
CA GLU A 194 15.53 -29.42 -9.24
C GLU A 194 16.68 -28.42 -9.02
N THR A 195 16.82 -27.45 -9.92
CA THR A 195 17.94 -26.49 -9.97
C THR A 195 17.54 -25.07 -9.60
N GLY A 196 16.24 -24.77 -9.52
CA GLY A 196 15.77 -23.42 -9.30
C GLY A 196 14.38 -23.30 -8.67
N VAL A 197 14.20 -22.26 -7.89
CA VAL A 197 12.94 -21.96 -7.16
C VAL A 197 11.91 -21.21 -8.01
N GLY A 198 12.12 -21.01 -9.30
CA GLY A 198 11.19 -20.38 -10.23
C GLY A 198 10.97 -18.86 -10.05
N VAL A 199 11.71 -18.20 -9.14
CA VAL A 199 11.44 -16.79 -8.79
C VAL A 199 11.84 -15.82 -9.90
N TRP A 200 13.00 -15.98 -10.53
CA TRP A 200 13.45 -15.02 -11.54
C TRP A 200 12.55 -15.02 -12.79
N GLN A 201 12.09 -16.20 -13.23
CA GLN A 201 11.14 -16.33 -14.33
C GLN A 201 9.81 -15.66 -13.95
N SER A 202 9.34 -15.90 -12.72
CA SER A 202 8.13 -15.28 -12.19
C SER A 202 8.22 -13.76 -12.19
N PHE A 203 9.36 -13.19 -11.81
CA PHE A 203 9.58 -11.73 -11.86
C PHE A 203 9.48 -11.19 -13.29
N LEU A 204 10.08 -11.85 -14.29
CA LEU A 204 10.01 -11.41 -15.68
C LEU A 204 8.58 -11.47 -16.24
N VAL A 205 7.85 -12.57 -15.99
CA VAL A 205 6.46 -12.71 -16.45
C VAL A 205 5.57 -11.67 -15.78
N MET A 206 5.69 -11.49 -14.47
CA MET A 206 4.92 -10.48 -13.74
C MET A 206 5.26 -9.06 -14.21
N ALA A 207 6.55 -8.76 -14.43
CA ALA A 207 6.97 -7.46 -14.97
C ALA A 207 6.34 -7.18 -16.34
N ALA A 208 6.29 -8.17 -17.23
CA ALA A 208 5.66 -8.03 -18.55
C ALA A 208 4.15 -7.77 -18.44
N ILE A 209 3.43 -8.55 -17.61
CA ILE A 209 2.01 -8.36 -17.36
C ILE A 209 1.75 -6.96 -16.76
N TYR A 210 2.47 -6.59 -15.73
CA TYR A 210 2.30 -5.29 -15.06
C TYR A 210 2.63 -4.12 -15.97
N PHE A 211 3.65 -4.26 -16.83
CA PHE A 211 3.99 -3.22 -17.81
C PHE A 211 2.82 -2.93 -18.74
N VAL A 212 2.17 -3.97 -19.27
CA VAL A 212 1.01 -3.81 -20.17
C VAL A 212 -0.14 -3.10 -19.43
N PHE A 213 -0.50 -3.54 -18.23
CA PHE A 213 -1.60 -2.95 -17.47
C PHE A 213 -1.30 -1.52 -17.01
N MET A 214 -0.08 -1.26 -16.52
CA MET A 214 0.31 0.08 -16.08
C MET A 214 0.40 1.06 -17.25
N MET A 215 0.90 0.64 -18.40
CA MET A 215 0.93 1.48 -19.62
C MET A 215 -0.49 1.76 -20.10
N ALA A 216 -1.38 0.76 -20.17
CA ALA A 216 -2.78 0.96 -20.50
C ALA A 216 -3.44 1.98 -19.54
N GLY A 217 -3.22 1.84 -18.23
CA GLY A 217 -3.68 2.79 -17.23
C GLY A 217 -3.12 4.21 -17.44
N ALA A 218 -1.81 4.34 -17.65
CA ALA A 218 -1.16 5.63 -17.88
C ALA A 218 -1.69 6.35 -19.12
N PHE A 219 -1.91 5.63 -20.22
CA PHE A 219 -2.49 6.19 -21.44
C PHE A 219 -4.00 6.44 -21.31
N GLY A 220 -4.70 5.73 -20.44
CA GLY A 220 -6.10 5.96 -20.09
C GLY A 220 -6.36 7.25 -19.32
N TYR A 221 -5.34 7.81 -18.64
CA TYR A 221 -5.51 9.02 -17.86
C TYR A 221 -5.96 10.23 -18.70
N ARG A 222 -6.95 10.93 -18.14
CA ARG A 222 -7.36 12.27 -18.54
C ARG A 222 -7.49 13.13 -17.29
N VAL A 223 -7.22 14.41 -17.41
CA VAL A 223 -7.46 15.42 -16.37
C VAL A 223 -8.65 16.28 -16.77
N PRO A 224 -9.47 16.72 -15.81
CA PRO A 224 -10.57 17.62 -16.13
C PRO A 224 -10.02 18.96 -16.62
N PRO A 225 -10.75 19.64 -17.52
CA PRO A 225 -10.41 20.99 -17.93
C PRO A 225 -10.46 21.97 -16.75
N ALA A 226 -9.79 23.12 -16.91
CA ALA A 226 -9.82 24.16 -15.90
C ALA A 226 -11.24 24.64 -15.64
N GLY A 227 -11.64 24.75 -14.38
CA GLY A 227 -12.99 25.19 -13.98
C GLY A 227 -14.10 24.15 -14.13
N TRP A 228 -13.81 22.95 -14.60
CA TRP A 228 -14.80 21.89 -14.71
C TRP A 228 -15.40 21.52 -13.34
N LYS A 229 -16.72 21.30 -13.32
CA LYS A 229 -17.49 20.84 -12.16
C LYS A 229 -18.54 19.84 -12.63
N PRO A 230 -18.92 18.85 -11.79
CA PRO A 230 -20.05 18.01 -12.08
C PRO A 230 -21.36 18.82 -12.16
N ASP A 231 -22.28 18.40 -13.01
CA ASP A 231 -23.57 19.06 -13.18
C ASP A 231 -24.35 19.12 -11.87
N GLY A 232 -24.95 20.29 -11.60
CA GLY A 232 -25.76 20.51 -10.42
C GLY A 232 -25.01 20.51 -9.09
N TRP A 233 -23.68 20.38 -9.10
CA TRP A 233 -22.88 20.42 -7.89
C TRP A 233 -22.37 21.82 -7.55
N ALA A 234 -22.65 22.23 -6.32
CA ALA A 234 -22.04 23.40 -5.69
C ALA A 234 -21.38 22.99 -4.35
N PRO A 235 -20.25 23.63 -3.96
CA PRO A 235 -19.67 23.36 -2.65
C PRO A 235 -20.70 23.62 -1.54
N LYS A 236 -20.94 22.63 -0.67
CA LYS A 236 -21.83 22.81 0.50
C LYS A 236 -21.23 23.85 1.43
N ALA A 237 -21.99 24.90 1.75
CA ALA A 237 -21.66 25.80 2.83
C ALA A 237 -21.63 25.00 4.15
N VAL A 238 -20.54 25.08 4.90
CA VAL A 238 -20.45 24.46 6.23
C VAL A 238 -21.31 25.26 7.19
N ALA A 239 -22.31 24.63 7.79
CA ALA A 239 -23.18 25.28 8.76
C ALA A 239 -22.38 25.78 9.97
N PRO A 240 -22.57 27.04 10.43
CA PRO A 240 -21.92 27.54 11.61
C PRO A 240 -22.28 26.66 12.83
N GLY A 241 -21.29 26.25 13.63
CA GLY A 241 -21.50 25.59 14.92
C GLY A 241 -21.25 24.08 14.99
N LYS A 242 -20.94 23.38 13.90
CA LYS A 242 -20.54 21.96 13.98
C LYS A 242 -19.02 21.81 14.02
N ALA A 243 -18.56 21.42 15.21
CA ALA A 243 -17.26 20.82 15.54
C ALA A 243 -16.01 21.69 15.35
N ALA A 244 -15.40 22.02 16.47
CA ALA A 244 -14.12 22.75 16.60
C ALA A 244 -12.91 22.12 15.85
N MET A 245 -13.05 20.93 15.29
CA MET A 245 -12.01 20.23 14.52
C MET A 245 -12.14 20.42 13.02
N ILE A 246 -13.27 20.88 12.50
CA ILE A 246 -13.49 21.08 11.05
C ILE A 246 -13.33 22.57 10.75
N THR A 247 -12.28 22.92 9.97
CA THR A 247 -12.04 24.29 9.57
C THR A 247 -12.56 24.59 8.15
N THR A 248 -13.09 25.80 7.97
CA THR A 248 -13.38 26.39 6.64
C THR A 248 -12.23 27.26 6.14
N ARG A 249 -11.27 27.56 7.00
CA ARG A 249 -10.06 28.34 6.69
C ARG A 249 -8.97 27.41 6.17
N HIS A 250 -7.90 27.98 5.64
CA HIS A 250 -6.84 27.22 4.99
C HIS A 250 -5.48 27.58 5.58
N VAL A 251 -4.65 26.56 5.79
CA VAL A 251 -3.24 26.72 6.18
C VAL A 251 -2.38 26.66 4.94
N HIS A 252 -1.39 27.57 4.85
CA HIS A 252 -0.43 27.53 3.74
C HIS A 252 0.50 26.32 3.85
N LEU A 253 0.85 25.73 2.71
CA LEU A 253 1.73 24.54 2.67
C LEU A 253 3.06 24.74 3.44
N ARG A 254 3.64 25.96 3.40
CA ARG A 254 4.89 26.28 4.12
C ARG A 254 4.78 26.22 5.63
N ASP A 255 3.55 26.36 6.17
CA ASP A 255 3.33 26.49 7.60
C ASP A 255 2.72 25.23 8.22
N ALA A 256 2.12 24.36 7.41
CA ALA A 256 1.50 23.13 7.89
C ALA A 256 2.45 22.27 8.73
N HIS A 257 3.69 22.04 8.27
CA HIS A 257 4.69 21.22 8.98
C HIS A 257 5.32 21.90 10.20
N LYS A 258 5.06 23.21 10.41
CA LYS A 258 5.49 23.93 11.62
C LYS A 258 4.51 23.73 12.78
N THR A 259 3.33 23.17 12.52
CA THR A 259 2.28 22.98 13.52
C THR A 259 2.49 21.67 14.29
N ARG A 260 2.14 21.69 15.59
CA ARG A 260 2.14 20.50 16.42
C ARG A 260 1.17 19.43 15.89
N GLN A 261 0.05 19.84 15.34
CA GLN A 261 -0.98 18.97 14.78
C GLN A 261 -0.45 18.11 13.62
N PHE A 262 0.38 18.69 12.75
CA PHE A 262 1.02 17.96 11.66
C PHE A 262 1.85 16.78 12.19
N TRP A 263 2.72 17.03 13.14
CA TRP A 263 3.60 16.01 13.70
C TRP A 263 2.87 14.97 14.54
N LEU A 264 1.83 15.37 15.29
CA LEU A 264 0.99 14.41 16.03
C LEU A 264 0.25 13.45 15.08
N ILE A 265 -0.30 13.96 13.98
CA ILE A 265 -0.96 13.14 12.95
C ILE A 265 0.09 12.30 12.22
N TRP A 266 1.27 12.86 11.94
CA TRP A 266 2.38 12.15 11.31
C TRP A 266 2.84 10.96 12.14
N ILE A 267 3.08 11.15 13.44
CA ILE A 267 3.49 10.08 14.37
C ILE A 267 2.37 9.03 14.49
N ALA A 268 1.14 9.47 14.71
CA ALA A 268 -0.01 8.57 14.80
C ALA A 268 -0.16 7.70 13.56
N LEU A 269 0.00 8.30 12.37
CA LEU A 269 -0.01 7.57 11.10
C LEU A 269 1.19 6.64 10.98
N CYS A 270 2.41 7.11 11.26
CA CYS A 270 3.64 6.32 11.17
C CYS A 270 3.54 5.05 12.01
N LEU A 271 3.07 5.14 13.24
CA LEU A 271 2.94 4.00 14.14
C LEU A 271 1.83 3.03 13.70
N ASN A 272 0.71 3.56 13.21
CA ASN A 272 -0.35 2.73 12.62
C ASN A 272 0.16 1.95 11.40
N ILE A 273 0.87 2.64 10.51
CA ILE A 273 1.44 2.02 9.32
C ILE A 273 2.51 1.00 9.70
N SER A 274 3.39 1.30 10.65
CA SER A 274 4.46 0.38 11.09
C SER A 274 3.89 -0.95 11.57
N ALA A 275 2.80 -0.91 12.33
CA ALA A 275 2.12 -2.11 12.81
C ALA A 275 1.57 -2.96 11.63
N GLY A 276 0.84 -2.34 10.70
CA GLY A 276 0.25 -3.06 9.57
C GLY A 276 1.27 -3.55 8.56
N ILE A 277 2.24 -2.71 8.19
CA ILE A 277 3.23 -3.05 7.15
C ILE A 277 4.22 -4.10 7.63
N GLY A 278 4.53 -4.13 8.93
CA GLY A 278 5.35 -5.17 9.54
C GLY A 278 4.71 -6.54 9.39
N VAL A 279 3.41 -6.66 9.68
CA VAL A 279 2.66 -7.91 9.51
C VAL A 279 2.54 -8.28 8.03
N ILE A 280 2.14 -7.35 7.16
CA ILE A 280 1.99 -7.62 5.72
C ILE A 280 3.33 -8.08 5.13
N GLY A 281 4.44 -7.44 5.52
CA GLY A 281 5.78 -7.76 5.03
C GLY A 281 6.26 -9.17 5.39
N MET A 282 5.68 -9.79 6.40
CA MET A 282 6.00 -11.14 6.87
C MET A 282 4.80 -12.11 6.85
N ALA A 283 3.69 -11.74 6.22
CA ALA A 283 2.45 -12.50 6.28
C ALA A 283 2.62 -13.97 5.87
N SER A 284 3.28 -14.23 4.74
CA SER A 284 3.49 -15.59 4.24
C SER A 284 4.40 -16.42 5.15
N PRO A 285 5.63 -15.99 5.50
CA PRO A 285 6.47 -16.73 6.44
C PRO A 285 5.81 -16.92 7.81
N MET A 286 5.16 -15.87 8.33
CA MET A 286 4.52 -15.91 9.65
C MET A 286 3.48 -17.02 9.74
N LEU A 287 2.58 -17.13 8.78
CA LEU A 287 1.57 -18.19 8.78
C LEU A 287 2.19 -19.58 8.70
N GLN A 288 3.19 -19.76 7.80
CA GLN A 288 3.86 -21.03 7.60
C GLN A 288 4.65 -21.48 8.83
N GLU A 289 5.38 -20.57 9.46
CA GLU A 289 6.23 -20.88 10.61
C GLU A 289 5.43 -21.11 11.89
N ILE A 290 4.32 -20.39 12.09
CA ILE A 290 3.47 -20.53 13.27
C ILE A 290 2.70 -21.85 13.23
N PHE A 291 2.09 -22.18 12.10
CA PHE A 291 1.17 -23.32 12.04
C PHE A 291 1.78 -24.58 11.40
N GLY A 292 2.82 -24.44 10.56
CA GLY A 292 3.51 -25.57 9.95
C GLY A 292 2.59 -26.58 9.29
N GLY A 293 2.76 -27.87 9.61
CA GLY A 293 1.96 -28.96 9.06
C GLY A 293 0.48 -28.93 9.46
N ARG A 294 0.12 -28.19 10.52
CA ARG A 294 -1.29 -28.03 10.91
C ARG A 294 -2.14 -27.44 9.78
N LEU A 295 -1.56 -26.60 8.91
CA LEU A 295 -2.24 -26.03 7.74
C LEU A 295 -2.72 -27.08 6.72
N ILE A 296 -2.14 -28.28 6.77
CA ILE A 296 -2.43 -29.41 5.87
C ILE A 296 -2.89 -30.67 6.64
N GLY A 297 -3.40 -30.50 7.85
CA GLY A 297 -3.92 -31.59 8.66
C GLY A 297 -2.85 -32.49 9.33
N LEU A 298 -1.61 -32.02 9.43
CA LEU A 298 -0.48 -32.71 10.07
C LEU A 298 0.04 -31.91 11.29
N PRO A 299 -0.75 -31.77 12.37
CA PRO A 299 -0.45 -30.88 13.49
C PRO A 299 0.85 -31.23 14.24
N GLU A 300 1.31 -32.48 14.15
CA GLU A 300 2.54 -32.94 14.78
C GLU A 300 3.83 -32.43 14.09
N LEU A 301 3.71 -32.02 12.83
CA LEU A 301 4.88 -31.56 12.06
C LEU A 301 5.07 -30.05 12.18
N SER A 302 6.20 -29.63 12.72
CA SER A 302 6.63 -28.24 12.68
C SER A 302 7.07 -27.84 11.27
N PHE A 303 7.11 -26.52 10.99
CA PHE A 303 7.55 -25.99 9.68
C PHE A 303 8.90 -26.59 9.20
N THR A 304 9.84 -26.81 10.13
CA THR A 304 11.19 -27.31 9.81
C THR A 304 11.26 -28.80 9.51
N GLN A 305 10.18 -29.53 9.76
CA GLN A 305 10.10 -30.99 9.57
C GLN A 305 9.34 -31.37 8.29
N LEU A 306 8.80 -30.40 7.58
CA LEU A 306 8.03 -30.62 6.36
C LEU A 306 8.92 -30.96 5.17
N ASP A 307 8.45 -31.90 4.35
CA ASP A 307 9.06 -32.20 3.06
C ASP A 307 8.76 -31.11 1.98
N ALA A 308 9.35 -31.23 0.80
CA ALA A 308 9.20 -30.27 -0.28
C ALA A 308 7.74 -30.15 -0.76
N LYS A 309 7.00 -31.25 -0.86
CA LYS A 309 5.59 -31.27 -1.29
C LYS A 309 4.68 -30.63 -0.25
N GLN A 310 4.90 -30.93 1.02
CA GLN A 310 4.17 -30.34 2.15
C GLN A 310 4.46 -28.84 2.25
N THR A 311 5.73 -28.44 2.10
CA THR A 311 6.13 -27.01 2.08
C THR A 311 5.45 -26.26 0.94
N ALA A 312 5.36 -26.82 -0.28
CA ALA A 312 4.65 -26.22 -1.38
C ALA A 312 3.15 -26.07 -1.10
N ALA A 313 2.53 -27.05 -0.46
CA ALA A 313 1.11 -26.99 -0.09
C ALA A 313 0.83 -25.86 0.91
N ILE A 314 1.65 -25.73 1.97
CA ILE A 314 1.46 -24.65 2.95
C ILE A 314 1.79 -23.26 2.36
N ALA A 315 2.75 -23.17 1.43
CA ALA A 315 3.07 -21.94 0.73
C ALA A 315 1.89 -21.43 -0.09
N ALA A 316 1.14 -22.32 -0.75
CA ALA A 316 -0.07 -21.97 -1.48
C ALA A 316 -1.16 -21.41 -0.54
N ILE A 317 -1.34 -21.99 0.64
CA ILE A 317 -2.27 -21.48 1.67
C ILE A 317 -1.81 -20.10 2.16
N ALA A 318 -0.52 -19.93 2.41
CA ALA A 318 0.05 -18.66 2.86
C ALA A 318 -0.04 -17.55 1.80
N ALA A 319 0.06 -17.88 0.51
CA ALA A 319 -0.21 -16.95 -0.58
C ALA A 319 -1.69 -16.52 -0.59
N GLY A 320 -2.62 -17.47 -0.33
CA GLY A 320 -4.03 -17.17 -0.12
C GLY A 320 -4.26 -16.23 1.07
N PHE A 321 -3.58 -16.48 2.18
CA PHE A 321 -3.64 -15.61 3.37
C PHE A 321 -3.18 -14.18 3.07
N ALA A 322 -2.07 -13.99 2.36
CA ALA A 322 -1.63 -12.67 1.91
C ALA A 322 -2.69 -11.97 1.04
N GLY A 323 -3.36 -12.74 0.17
CA GLY A 323 -4.50 -12.27 -0.62
C GLY A 323 -5.69 -11.88 0.27
N LEU A 324 -6.01 -12.66 1.30
CA LEU A 324 -7.10 -12.38 2.23
C LEU A 324 -6.84 -11.10 3.04
N LEU A 325 -5.62 -10.90 3.52
CA LEU A 325 -5.21 -9.64 4.16
C LEU A 325 -5.43 -8.45 3.21
N SER A 326 -5.07 -8.63 1.93
CA SER A 326 -5.28 -7.64 0.88
C SER A 326 -6.76 -7.32 0.66
N LEU A 327 -7.63 -8.34 0.65
CA LEU A 327 -9.08 -8.17 0.54
C LEU A 327 -9.65 -7.34 1.71
N PHE A 328 -9.23 -7.64 2.94
CA PHE A 328 -9.62 -6.87 4.12
C PHE A 328 -9.04 -5.44 4.11
N ASN A 329 -7.84 -5.24 3.55
CA ASN A 329 -7.26 -3.92 3.32
C ASN A 329 -8.15 -3.08 2.40
N ILE A 330 -8.61 -3.63 1.26
CA ILE A 330 -9.55 -2.98 0.35
C ILE A 330 -10.86 -2.65 1.06
N GLY A 331 -11.47 -3.65 1.70
CA GLY A 331 -12.73 -3.51 2.42
C GLY A 331 -12.63 -2.43 3.49
N GLY A 332 -11.53 -2.42 4.24
CA GLY A 332 -11.23 -1.42 5.26
C GLY A 332 -11.18 0.01 4.69
N ARG A 333 -10.57 0.20 3.53
CA ARG A 333 -10.51 1.51 2.87
C ARG A 333 -11.89 2.07 2.51
N LEU A 334 -12.82 1.22 2.11
CA LEU A 334 -14.17 1.64 1.75
C LEU A 334 -15.06 1.82 2.98
N VAL A 335 -15.08 0.81 3.86
CA VAL A 335 -15.96 0.77 5.05
C VAL A 335 -15.59 1.87 6.03
N TRP A 336 -14.31 1.94 6.42
CA TRP A 336 -13.87 2.90 7.42
C TRP A 336 -13.91 4.36 6.94
N ALA A 337 -13.62 4.63 5.66
CA ALA A 337 -13.77 5.97 5.10
C ALA A 337 -15.23 6.44 5.18
N SER A 338 -16.17 5.56 4.79
CA SER A 338 -17.61 5.85 4.87
C SER A 338 -18.10 6.01 6.31
N ALA A 339 -17.65 5.13 7.21
CA ALA A 339 -17.97 5.22 8.64
C ALA A 339 -17.45 6.51 9.26
N SER A 340 -16.22 6.93 8.88
CA SER A 340 -15.60 8.13 9.39
C SER A 340 -16.33 9.43 9.04
N ASP A 341 -17.11 9.44 7.95
CA ASP A 341 -17.98 10.57 7.58
C ASP A 341 -19.09 10.80 8.63
N ARG A 342 -19.54 9.74 9.30
CA ARG A 342 -20.59 9.77 10.33
C ARG A 342 -20.02 9.92 11.74
N ILE A 343 -18.99 9.16 12.07
CA ILE A 343 -18.37 9.07 13.42
C ILE A 343 -17.48 10.30 13.69
N GLY A 344 -16.87 10.86 12.65
CA GLY A 344 -15.82 11.90 12.73
C GLY A 344 -14.42 11.30 12.72
N ARG A 345 -13.47 11.96 12.04
CA ARG A 345 -12.13 11.43 11.73
C ARG A 345 -11.31 11.08 12.98
N LYS A 346 -11.23 12.01 13.91
CA LYS A 346 -10.48 11.81 15.16
C LYS A 346 -11.00 10.62 15.97
N ARG A 347 -12.34 10.45 16.09
CA ARG A 347 -12.95 9.30 16.78
C ARG A 347 -12.69 8.00 16.04
N THR A 348 -12.72 8.00 14.72
CA THR A 348 -12.41 6.82 13.91
C THR A 348 -10.98 6.36 14.15
N PHE A 349 -10.00 7.27 14.21
CA PHE A 349 -8.62 6.92 14.56
C PHE A 349 -8.51 6.37 15.99
N PHE A 350 -9.30 6.85 16.98
CA PHE A 350 -9.37 6.23 18.31
C PHE A 350 -9.83 4.76 18.22
N ILE A 351 -10.86 4.48 17.42
CA ILE A 351 -11.35 3.11 17.21
C ILE A 351 -10.23 2.26 16.58
N PHE A 352 -9.51 2.80 15.60
CA PHE A 352 -8.39 2.09 14.97
C PHE A 352 -7.34 1.67 15.99
N PHE A 353 -6.90 2.61 16.83
CA PHE A 353 -5.88 2.33 17.82
C PHE A 353 -6.38 1.37 18.90
N ALA A 354 -7.56 1.61 19.49
CA ALA A 354 -8.10 0.78 20.55
C ALA A 354 -8.31 -0.67 20.10
N LEU A 355 -8.97 -0.86 18.95
CA LEU A 355 -9.21 -2.18 18.37
C LEU A 355 -7.89 -2.85 17.98
N GLY A 356 -6.96 -2.11 17.35
CA GLY A 356 -5.67 -2.64 16.97
C GLY A 356 -4.82 -3.11 18.15
N ILE A 357 -4.78 -2.35 19.27
CA ILE A 357 -4.09 -2.75 20.50
C ILE A 357 -4.61 -4.11 20.98
N VAL A 358 -5.92 -4.25 21.06
CA VAL A 358 -6.56 -5.51 21.52
C VAL A 358 -6.21 -6.67 20.59
N LEU A 359 -6.33 -6.46 19.27
CA LEU A 359 -6.07 -7.50 18.29
C LEU A 359 -4.60 -7.96 18.34
N TYR A 360 -3.65 -7.03 18.26
CA TYR A 360 -2.22 -7.40 18.28
C TYR A 360 -1.80 -8.04 19.61
N ALA A 361 -2.37 -7.61 20.74
CA ALA A 361 -2.08 -8.22 22.04
C ALA A 361 -2.64 -9.65 22.16
N LEU A 362 -3.73 -9.97 21.47
CA LEU A 362 -4.37 -11.29 21.52
C LEU A 362 -3.91 -12.28 20.43
N VAL A 363 -3.28 -11.79 19.35
CA VAL A 363 -2.77 -12.64 18.25
C VAL A 363 -1.84 -13.77 18.76
N PRO A 364 -0.87 -13.54 19.68
CA PRO A 364 -0.07 -14.62 20.23
C PRO A 364 -0.91 -15.71 20.93
N SER A 365 -1.93 -15.31 21.69
CA SER A 365 -2.82 -16.28 22.35
C SER A 365 -3.59 -17.13 21.35
N ALA A 366 -4.05 -16.56 20.23
CA ALA A 366 -4.70 -17.33 19.17
C ALA A 366 -3.75 -18.31 18.49
N ALA A 367 -2.48 -17.93 18.31
CA ALA A 367 -1.42 -18.79 17.79
C ALA A 367 -1.13 -19.98 18.74
N HIS A 368 -0.97 -19.70 20.03
CA HIS A 368 -0.72 -20.71 21.06
C HIS A 368 -1.88 -21.68 21.24
N LEU A 369 -3.12 -21.22 21.09
CA LEU A 369 -4.31 -22.09 21.05
C LEU A 369 -4.36 -22.96 19.77
N GLY A 370 -3.48 -22.71 18.81
CA GLY A 370 -3.47 -23.38 17.52
C GLY A 370 -4.70 -23.05 16.65
N SER A 371 -5.43 -21.99 16.97
CA SER A 371 -6.62 -21.57 16.23
C SER A 371 -6.25 -20.73 15.01
N GLN A 372 -6.09 -21.40 13.86
CA GLN A 372 -5.79 -20.74 12.58
C GLN A 372 -6.86 -19.70 12.22
N ALA A 373 -8.14 -20.06 12.34
CA ALA A 373 -9.26 -19.19 12.00
C ALA A 373 -9.27 -17.90 12.84
N LEU A 374 -9.04 -18.02 14.16
CA LEU A 374 -9.00 -16.86 15.06
C LEU A 374 -7.80 -15.96 14.75
N PHE A 375 -6.62 -16.54 14.56
CA PHE A 375 -5.40 -15.83 14.19
C PHE A 375 -5.60 -15.03 12.90
N VAL A 376 -6.10 -15.69 11.85
CA VAL A 376 -6.37 -15.09 10.55
C VAL A 376 -7.42 -13.98 10.65
N ALA A 377 -8.53 -14.21 11.35
CA ALA A 377 -9.58 -13.23 11.53
C ALA A 377 -9.07 -11.96 12.24
N MET A 378 -8.28 -12.13 13.31
CA MET A 378 -7.68 -11.00 14.04
C MET A 378 -6.77 -10.16 13.14
N LEU A 379 -5.89 -10.78 12.36
CA LEU A 379 -5.00 -10.08 11.45
C LEU A 379 -5.76 -9.45 10.27
N CYS A 380 -6.78 -10.10 9.74
CA CYS A 380 -7.66 -9.51 8.72
C CYS A 380 -8.32 -8.22 9.21
N ILE A 381 -8.88 -8.23 10.43
CA ILE A 381 -9.47 -7.02 11.03
C ILE A 381 -8.39 -5.96 11.26
N ALA A 382 -7.22 -6.31 11.78
CA ALA A 382 -6.11 -5.38 11.98
C ALA A 382 -5.66 -4.73 10.66
N ILE A 383 -5.60 -5.49 9.56
CA ILE A 383 -5.24 -4.97 8.25
C ILE A 383 -6.37 -4.15 7.61
N SER A 384 -7.63 -4.41 7.96
CA SER A 384 -8.73 -3.52 7.56
C SER A 384 -8.57 -2.12 8.17
N ILE A 385 -8.15 -2.05 9.43
CA ILE A 385 -7.85 -0.79 10.15
C ILE A 385 -6.68 -0.06 9.49
N TYR A 386 -5.61 -0.78 9.15
CA TYR A 386 -4.48 -0.23 8.41
C TYR A 386 -4.92 0.41 7.09
N GLY A 387 -5.75 -0.28 6.30
CA GLY A 387 -6.35 0.25 5.08
C GLY A 387 -7.21 1.49 5.34
N GLY A 388 -8.04 1.43 6.38
CA GLY A 388 -8.90 2.53 6.85
C GLY A 388 -8.11 3.80 7.21
N GLY A 389 -6.93 3.65 7.80
CA GLY A 389 -6.04 4.76 8.14
C GLY A 389 -5.68 5.60 6.92
N PHE A 390 -5.28 4.95 5.82
CA PHE A 390 -4.95 5.64 4.57
C PHE A 390 -6.12 6.36 3.92
N SER A 391 -7.30 5.74 3.91
CA SER A 391 -8.46 6.32 3.24
C SER A 391 -9.12 7.45 4.05
N THR A 392 -9.00 7.42 5.37
CA THR A 392 -9.55 8.44 6.29
C THR A 392 -8.63 9.65 6.43
N LEU A 393 -7.33 9.47 6.25
CA LEU A 393 -6.31 10.49 6.48
C LEU A 393 -6.48 11.78 5.67
N PRO A 394 -6.70 11.76 4.33
CA PRO A 394 -6.84 13.01 3.57
C PRO A 394 -8.01 13.87 4.05
N ALA A 395 -9.11 13.22 4.47
CA ALA A 395 -10.25 13.92 5.04
C ALA A 395 -9.92 14.49 6.44
N TYR A 396 -9.13 13.78 7.25
CA TYR A 396 -8.68 14.28 8.54
C TYR A 396 -7.77 15.52 8.37
N LEU A 397 -6.87 15.49 7.39
CA LEU A 397 -6.04 16.65 7.07
C LEU A 397 -6.88 17.83 6.56
N ALA A 398 -7.90 17.58 5.75
CA ALA A 398 -8.81 18.62 5.27
C ALA A 398 -9.59 19.26 6.43
N ASP A 399 -10.01 18.46 7.42
CA ASP A 399 -10.69 18.96 8.62
C ASP A 399 -9.78 19.88 9.45
N VAL A 400 -8.48 19.55 9.57
CA VAL A 400 -7.52 20.29 10.42
C VAL A 400 -6.91 21.49 9.68
N PHE A 401 -6.47 21.32 8.41
CA PHE A 401 -5.67 22.29 7.67
C PHE A 401 -6.45 23.01 6.57
N GLY A 402 -7.70 22.63 6.32
CA GLY A 402 -8.48 23.12 5.21
C GLY A 402 -8.13 22.45 3.88
N THR A 403 -8.93 22.72 2.85
CA THR A 403 -8.90 21.96 1.58
C THR A 403 -7.93 22.50 0.54
N GLN A 404 -7.44 23.75 0.68
CA GLN A 404 -6.66 24.44 -0.37
C GLN A 404 -5.37 23.72 -0.74
N PHE A 405 -4.61 23.26 0.25
CA PHE A 405 -3.32 22.58 0.08
C PHE A 405 -3.32 21.14 0.58
N VAL A 406 -4.50 20.54 0.80
CA VAL A 406 -4.61 19.23 1.43
C VAL A 406 -3.83 18.13 0.70
N GLY A 407 -3.82 18.15 -0.63
CA GLY A 407 -3.06 17.19 -1.44
C GLY A 407 -1.56 17.29 -1.22
N ALA A 408 -1.02 18.52 -1.20
CA ALA A 408 0.40 18.75 -0.96
C ALA A 408 0.81 18.48 0.49
N ILE A 409 -0.06 18.81 1.47
CA ILE A 409 0.15 18.47 2.88
C ILE A 409 0.13 16.95 3.08
N HIS A 410 -0.81 16.24 2.42
CA HIS A 410 -0.85 14.78 2.41
C HIS A 410 0.43 14.18 1.81
N GLY A 411 0.90 14.70 0.68
CA GLY A 411 2.17 14.26 0.08
C GLY A 411 3.36 14.37 1.05
N ARG A 412 3.47 15.47 1.81
CA ARG A 412 4.49 15.60 2.87
C ARG A 412 4.28 14.61 4.00
N LEU A 413 3.03 14.32 4.35
CA LEU A 413 2.71 13.38 5.41
C LEU A 413 3.05 11.92 5.03
N LEU A 414 3.10 11.57 3.73
CA LEU A 414 3.52 10.26 3.26
C LEU A 414 4.98 9.90 3.60
N THR A 415 5.79 10.86 4.03
CA THR A 415 7.10 10.58 4.64
C THR A 415 6.97 9.72 5.91
N ALA A 416 5.82 9.76 6.60
CA ALA A 416 5.50 8.83 7.69
C ALA A 416 5.47 7.37 7.20
N TRP A 417 5.04 7.15 5.96
CA TRP A 417 5.05 5.81 5.35
C TRP A 417 6.48 5.35 5.04
N ALA A 418 7.36 6.25 4.60
CA ALA A 418 8.78 5.95 4.40
C ALA A 418 9.44 5.46 5.71
N VAL A 419 9.20 6.19 6.81
CA VAL A 419 9.73 5.80 8.14
C VAL A 419 9.10 4.50 8.62
N ALA A 420 7.78 4.35 8.49
CA ALA A 420 7.06 3.14 8.88
C ALA A 420 7.51 1.91 8.09
N GLY A 421 7.82 2.07 6.79
CA GLY A 421 8.36 1.03 5.93
C GLY A 421 9.76 0.55 6.35
N THR A 422 10.47 1.36 7.13
CA THR A 422 11.70 0.93 7.82
C THR A 422 11.38 0.29 9.16
N VAL A 423 10.66 1.01 10.02
CA VAL A 423 10.41 0.60 11.42
C VAL A 423 9.63 -0.73 11.48
N GLY A 424 8.56 -0.88 10.70
CA GLY A 424 7.73 -2.08 10.73
C GLY A 424 8.50 -3.36 10.36
N PRO A 425 9.03 -3.47 9.14
CA PRO A 425 9.78 -4.66 8.71
C PRO A 425 11.04 -4.92 9.54
N VAL A 426 11.79 -3.89 9.91
CA VAL A 426 12.99 -4.05 10.74
C VAL A 426 12.62 -4.65 12.11
N VAL A 427 11.61 -4.12 12.78
CA VAL A 427 11.16 -4.65 14.07
C VAL A 427 10.75 -6.12 13.93
N VAL A 428 9.92 -6.44 12.93
CA VAL A 428 9.44 -7.83 12.74
C VAL A 428 10.59 -8.79 12.41
N ASN A 429 11.42 -8.44 11.43
CA ASN A 429 12.47 -9.32 10.92
C ASN A 429 13.57 -9.56 11.97
N TYR A 430 14.11 -8.50 12.57
CA TYR A 430 15.23 -8.65 13.51
C TYR A 430 14.81 -9.26 14.84
N ILE A 431 13.59 -8.97 15.34
CA ILE A 431 13.11 -9.62 16.55
C ILE A 431 12.90 -11.11 16.29
N ARG A 432 12.26 -11.48 15.16
CA ARG A 432 12.11 -12.86 14.76
C ARG A 432 13.46 -13.59 14.71
N GLU A 433 14.45 -13.03 14.00
CA GLU A 433 15.80 -13.62 13.91
C GLU A 433 16.46 -13.77 15.29
N ALA A 434 16.37 -12.75 16.15
CA ALA A 434 16.90 -12.77 17.51
C ALA A 434 16.23 -13.85 18.36
N GLN A 435 14.92 -14.03 18.27
CA GLN A 435 14.18 -15.07 18.99
C GLN A 435 14.61 -16.47 18.52
N ILE A 436 14.74 -16.69 17.21
CA ILE A 436 15.18 -17.97 16.64
C ILE A 436 16.63 -18.25 17.07
N ALA A 437 17.52 -17.26 17.04
CA ALA A 437 18.91 -17.38 17.48
C ALA A 437 19.01 -17.69 18.98
N ALA A 438 18.07 -17.22 19.79
CA ALA A 438 17.95 -17.55 21.22
C ALA A 438 17.35 -18.95 21.49
N GLY A 439 17.08 -19.73 20.45
CA GLY A 439 16.53 -21.09 20.56
C GLY A 439 15.00 -21.15 20.73
N ILE A 440 14.29 -20.03 20.57
CA ILE A 440 12.83 -20.01 20.60
C ILE A 440 12.28 -20.68 19.34
N PRO A 441 11.32 -21.63 19.47
CA PRO A 441 10.70 -22.25 18.32
C PRO A 441 10.09 -21.19 17.36
N ARG A 442 10.19 -21.41 16.05
CA ARG A 442 9.70 -20.47 15.03
C ARG A 442 8.23 -20.10 15.22
N ALA A 443 7.43 -21.02 15.74
CA ALA A 443 6.01 -20.80 16.04
C ALA A 443 5.77 -19.66 17.07
N TYR A 444 6.73 -19.37 17.93
CA TYR A 444 6.64 -18.36 19.00
C TYR A 444 7.53 -17.14 18.74
N ALA A 445 8.30 -17.14 17.67
CA ALA A 445 9.27 -16.09 17.37
C ALA A 445 8.64 -14.71 17.07
N TYR A 446 7.32 -14.67 16.87
CA TYR A 446 6.56 -13.44 16.55
C TYR A 446 5.87 -12.81 17.74
N ASP A 447 5.80 -13.46 18.91
CA ASP A 447 5.02 -12.99 20.06
C ASP A 447 5.45 -11.61 20.55
N TYR A 448 6.76 -11.43 20.79
CA TYR A 448 7.29 -10.13 21.19
C TYR A 448 7.01 -9.04 20.17
N THR A 449 7.08 -9.37 18.90
CA THR A 449 6.75 -8.45 17.82
C THR A 449 5.32 -7.94 17.95
N MET A 450 4.35 -8.82 18.17
CA MET A 450 2.93 -8.44 18.28
C MET A 450 2.70 -7.49 19.46
N TYR A 451 3.35 -7.73 20.60
CA TYR A 451 3.26 -6.82 21.77
C TYR A 451 3.89 -5.45 21.50
N ILE A 452 5.02 -5.39 20.78
CA ILE A 452 5.66 -4.12 20.41
C ILE A 452 4.75 -3.35 19.44
N LEU A 453 4.13 -4.02 18.47
CA LEU A 453 3.19 -3.39 17.55
C LEU A 453 1.95 -2.88 18.27
N ALA A 454 1.43 -3.59 19.28
CA ALA A 454 0.39 -3.09 20.16
C ALA A 454 0.84 -1.81 20.92
N GLY A 455 2.08 -1.78 21.41
CA GLY A 455 2.70 -0.61 22.02
C GLY A 455 2.80 0.60 21.07
N PHE A 456 3.13 0.37 19.81
CA PHE A 456 3.11 1.42 18.78
C PHE A 456 1.72 2.03 18.63
N LEU A 457 0.69 1.20 18.59
CA LEU A 457 -0.69 1.68 18.49
C LEU A 457 -1.14 2.43 19.74
N ALA A 458 -0.69 2.03 20.93
CA ALA A 458 -0.96 2.76 22.17
C ALA A 458 -0.35 4.18 22.16
N LEU A 459 0.90 4.30 21.69
CA LEU A 459 1.54 5.61 21.51
C LEU A 459 0.84 6.43 20.41
N GLY A 460 0.42 5.79 19.30
CA GLY A 460 -0.36 6.43 18.24
C GLY A 460 -1.70 6.96 18.76
N MET A 461 -2.38 6.21 19.63
CA MET A 461 -3.62 6.63 20.28
C MET A 461 -3.40 7.88 21.15
N LEU A 462 -2.31 7.93 21.91
CA LEU A 462 -1.93 9.11 22.70
C LEU A 462 -1.69 10.32 21.79
N CYS A 463 -0.95 10.16 20.70
CA CYS A 463 -0.72 11.25 19.75
C CYS A 463 -2.04 11.76 19.16
N ASN A 464 -2.94 10.86 18.75
CA ASN A 464 -4.26 11.23 18.23
C ASN A 464 -5.11 11.96 19.30
N ALA A 465 -5.02 11.56 20.57
CA ALA A 465 -5.69 12.23 21.69
C ALA A 465 -5.27 13.70 21.82
N LEU A 466 -3.98 13.95 21.65
CA LEU A 466 -3.35 15.28 21.78
C LEU A 466 -3.63 16.22 20.59
N VAL A 467 -4.18 15.73 19.48
CA VAL A 467 -4.56 16.59 18.34
C VAL A 467 -5.71 17.52 18.78
N ARG A 468 -5.49 18.83 18.67
CA ARG A 468 -6.46 19.90 18.99
C ARG A 468 -6.67 20.79 17.76
N PRO A 469 -7.73 21.61 17.72
CA PRO A 469 -7.87 22.64 16.70
C PRO A 469 -6.62 23.52 16.58
N LEU A 470 -6.38 24.03 15.38
CA LEU A 470 -5.27 24.94 15.14
C LEU A 470 -5.56 26.34 15.68
N ASP A 471 -4.52 27.02 16.16
CA ASP A 471 -4.59 28.44 16.53
C ASP A 471 -4.82 29.31 15.29
N ASP A 472 -5.49 30.44 15.46
CA ASP A 472 -5.85 31.39 14.40
C ASP A 472 -4.65 31.90 13.60
N LYS A 473 -3.49 32.04 14.23
CA LYS A 473 -2.23 32.49 13.61
C LYS A 473 -1.72 31.64 12.45
N TRP A 474 -2.17 30.38 12.35
CA TRP A 474 -1.74 29.45 11.32
C TRP A 474 -2.55 29.54 10.03
N PHE A 475 -3.71 30.18 10.09
CA PHE A 475 -4.58 30.29 8.93
C PHE A 475 -4.21 31.49 8.07
N MET A 476 -4.27 31.30 6.75
CA MET A 476 -4.05 32.33 5.76
C MET A 476 -5.09 33.46 5.90
N SER A 477 -4.66 34.68 5.66
CA SER A 477 -5.57 35.82 5.56
C SER A 477 -6.43 35.76 4.29
N SER A 478 -7.57 36.46 4.29
CA SER A 478 -8.43 36.53 3.10
C SER A 478 -7.71 37.16 1.90
N ALA A 479 -6.83 38.12 2.14
CA ALA A 479 -6.03 38.76 1.12
C ALA A 479 -5.01 37.81 0.47
N GLU A 480 -4.35 37.00 1.28
CA GLU A 480 -3.39 35.97 0.84
C GLU A 480 -4.09 34.89 0.01
N LEU A 481 -5.26 34.42 0.45
CA LEU A 481 -6.09 33.47 -0.30
C LEU A 481 -6.54 34.06 -1.64
N ALA A 482 -7.01 35.30 -1.66
CA ALA A 482 -7.43 35.99 -2.88
C ALA A 482 -6.26 36.15 -3.87
N SER A 483 -5.05 36.48 -3.39
CA SER A 483 -3.86 36.60 -4.25
C SER A 483 -3.46 35.28 -4.91
N LEU A 484 -3.59 34.14 -4.18
CA LEU A 484 -3.34 32.79 -4.70
C LEU A 484 -4.39 32.39 -5.73
N GLN A 485 -5.66 32.74 -5.49
CA GLN A 485 -6.75 32.49 -6.42
C GLN A 485 -6.61 33.32 -7.69
N ALA A 486 -6.21 34.58 -7.60
CA ALA A 486 -5.94 35.46 -8.75
C ALA A 486 -4.78 34.92 -9.60
N LYS A 487 -3.65 34.50 -9.00
CA LYS A 487 -2.53 33.87 -9.72
C LYS A 487 -2.97 32.56 -10.40
N GLY A 488 -3.80 31.77 -9.74
CA GLY A 488 -4.37 30.55 -10.33
C GLY A 488 -5.38 30.84 -11.46
N ALA A 489 -6.11 31.95 -11.39
CA ALA A 489 -7.05 32.38 -12.43
C ALA A 489 -6.33 32.92 -13.67
N GLN A 490 -5.25 33.68 -13.52
CA GLN A 490 -4.44 34.17 -14.65
C GLN A 490 -3.82 33.01 -15.45
N THR A 491 -3.40 31.94 -14.78
CA THR A 491 -2.92 30.71 -15.44
C THR A 491 -4.07 29.91 -16.09
N ARG A 492 -5.32 30.13 -15.67
CA ARG A 492 -6.53 29.42 -16.14
C ARG A 492 -7.27 30.15 -17.28
N ALA A 493 -7.09 31.46 -17.44
CA ALA A 493 -7.84 32.27 -18.40
C ALA A 493 -7.56 31.94 -19.88
N VAL A 494 -6.56 31.10 -20.17
CA VAL A 494 -6.19 30.68 -21.54
C VAL A 494 -7.04 29.50 -22.07
N GLU A 495 -7.94 28.90 -21.26
CA GLU A 495 -8.58 27.60 -21.59
C GLU A 495 -10.12 27.56 -21.45
N THR A 496 -10.85 28.67 -21.52
CA THR A 496 -12.32 28.67 -21.43
C THR A 496 -12.99 28.31 -22.76
N GLY A 497 -13.14 27.02 -23.05
CA GLY A 497 -14.14 26.50 -23.98
C GLY A 497 -15.38 26.00 -23.20
N SER A 498 -16.59 26.14 -23.77
CA SER A 498 -17.81 25.57 -23.20
C SER A 498 -17.73 24.05 -23.23
N PHE A 499 -17.74 23.41 -22.05
CA PHE A 499 -17.67 21.95 -21.93
C PHE A 499 -19.10 21.39 -21.85
N GLY A 500 -19.40 20.46 -22.75
CA GLY A 500 -20.67 19.72 -22.73
C GLY A 500 -20.80 18.82 -21.49
N ILE A 501 -22.02 18.54 -21.14
CA ILE A 501 -22.46 17.85 -19.93
C ILE A 501 -21.95 16.40 -19.92
N ASP A 502 -21.20 16.00 -18.89
CA ASP A 502 -20.92 14.60 -18.57
C ASP A 502 -22.17 13.99 -17.89
N ARG A 503 -22.95 13.22 -18.64
CA ARG A 503 -24.16 12.56 -18.11
C ARG A 503 -23.85 11.32 -17.27
N GLY A 504 -22.57 10.98 -16.99
CA GLY A 504 -22.19 9.86 -16.13
C GLY A 504 -22.78 8.50 -16.56
N ARG A 505 -23.00 8.30 -17.85
CA ARG A 505 -23.59 7.05 -18.38
C ARG A 505 -22.52 5.96 -18.41
N PHE A 506 -22.88 4.77 -17.94
CA PHE A 506 -22.11 3.55 -18.19
C PHE A 506 -22.32 3.14 -19.66
N ASP A 507 -21.48 3.64 -20.54
CA ASP A 507 -21.40 3.26 -21.95
C ASP A 507 -20.50 2.02 -22.13
N LEU A 508 -20.52 1.42 -23.33
CA LEU A 508 -19.76 0.22 -23.63
C LEU A 508 -18.24 0.40 -23.38
N PRO A 509 -17.58 1.50 -23.75
CA PRO A 509 -16.17 1.74 -23.40
C PRO A 509 -15.90 1.73 -21.89
N THR A 510 -16.80 2.34 -21.10
CA THR A 510 -16.70 2.35 -19.64
C THR A 510 -16.86 0.94 -19.08
N LEU A 511 -17.85 0.17 -19.55
CA LEU A 511 -18.04 -1.21 -19.14
C LEU A 511 -16.80 -2.06 -19.44
N LEU A 512 -16.25 -1.97 -20.67
CA LEU A 512 -15.04 -2.70 -21.06
C LEU A 512 -13.84 -2.31 -20.19
N ALA A 513 -13.65 -1.02 -19.90
CA ALA A 513 -12.56 -0.57 -19.02
C ALA A 513 -12.68 -1.14 -17.60
N TRP A 514 -13.91 -1.23 -17.06
CA TRP A 514 -14.16 -1.83 -15.76
C TRP A 514 -13.99 -3.35 -15.77
N LEU A 515 -14.32 -4.04 -16.86
CA LEU A 515 -14.09 -5.48 -17.02
C LEU A 515 -12.60 -5.82 -17.04
N VAL A 516 -11.77 -5.01 -17.71
CA VAL A 516 -10.31 -5.23 -17.78
C VAL A 516 -9.65 -5.25 -16.41
N VAL A 517 -10.11 -4.45 -15.45
CA VAL A 517 -9.59 -4.45 -14.08
C VAL A 517 -10.42 -5.33 -13.14
N GLY A 518 -11.71 -5.49 -13.40
CA GLY A 518 -12.64 -6.26 -12.59
C GLY A 518 -12.43 -7.77 -12.70
N VAL A 519 -12.15 -8.29 -13.91
CA VAL A 519 -11.91 -9.73 -14.11
C VAL A 519 -10.68 -10.22 -13.32
N PRO A 520 -9.50 -9.58 -13.39
CA PRO A 520 -8.37 -9.96 -12.52
C PRO A 520 -8.68 -9.85 -11.03
N LEU A 521 -9.44 -8.83 -10.61
CA LEU A 521 -9.88 -8.68 -9.21
C LEU A 521 -10.76 -9.86 -8.77
N LEU A 522 -11.77 -10.22 -9.56
CA LEU A 522 -12.65 -11.35 -9.27
C LEU A 522 -11.89 -12.68 -9.25
N TRP A 523 -10.93 -12.87 -10.16
CA TRP A 523 -10.04 -14.02 -10.12
C TRP A 523 -9.20 -14.05 -8.84
N GLY A 524 -8.63 -12.90 -8.42
CA GLY A 524 -7.87 -12.79 -7.17
C GLY A 524 -8.73 -13.11 -5.94
N VAL A 525 -9.99 -12.63 -5.90
CA VAL A 525 -10.96 -12.98 -4.84
C VAL A 525 -11.21 -14.49 -4.82
N TRP A 526 -11.48 -15.08 -5.98
CA TRP A 526 -11.72 -16.52 -6.11
C TRP A 526 -10.53 -17.34 -5.61
N MET A 527 -9.33 -17.08 -6.14
CA MET A 527 -8.09 -17.77 -5.73
C MET A 527 -7.79 -17.61 -4.25
N THR A 528 -8.06 -16.41 -3.71
CA THR A 528 -7.88 -16.14 -2.27
C THR A 528 -8.84 -17.00 -1.45
N ILE A 529 -10.12 -17.03 -1.79
CA ILE A 529 -11.12 -17.82 -1.07
C ILE A 529 -10.80 -19.31 -1.17
N GLU A 530 -10.52 -19.82 -2.37
CA GLU A 530 -10.17 -21.21 -2.61
C GLU A 530 -8.97 -21.65 -1.73
N LYS A 531 -7.87 -20.88 -1.76
CA LYS A 531 -6.65 -21.23 -1.01
C LYS A 531 -6.80 -21.04 0.50
N THR A 532 -7.72 -20.21 0.97
CA THR A 532 -7.90 -19.95 2.41
C THR A 532 -8.98 -20.79 3.05
N THR A 533 -9.75 -21.57 2.32
CA THR A 533 -10.75 -22.48 2.90
C THR A 533 -10.13 -23.46 3.92
N ALA A 534 -8.89 -23.91 3.67
CA ALA A 534 -8.14 -24.75 4.60
C ALA A 534 -7.82 -24.07 5.95
N LEU A 535 -7.94 -22.76 6.06
CA LEU A 535 -7.70 -22.02 7.32
C LEU A 535 -8.91 -22.03 8.25
N PHE A 536 -10.08 -22.44 7.75
CA PHE A 536 -11.35 -22.40 8.47
C PHE A 536 -11.96 -23.81 8.67
N ASN A 537 -11.32 -24.83 8.11
CA ASN A 537 -11.60 -26.24 8.35
C ASN A 537 -10.65 -26.81 9.41
#